data_698622c1a27c8df4203dc4c598aa136d
#
_entry.id   698622c1a27c8df4203dc4c598aa136d
#
_cell.length_a   1.000
_cell.length_b   1.000
_cell.length_c   1.000
_cell.angle_alpha   90.00
_cell.angle_beta   90.00
_cell.angle_gamma   90.00
#
_symmetry.space_group_name_H-M   'P 1'
#
loop_
_entity.id
_entity.type
_entity.pdbx_description
1 polymer ?
#
loop_
_entity_poly.entity_id
_entity_poly.type
_entity_poly.pdbx_seq_one_letter_code
_entity_poly.pdbx_strand_id
1 'polypeptide(L)'
;MRSKEKNMDLTSTENILDSEKKFSKKDKWADKPAMEVRDLHFSYGKNKVLKGVSLKIEEGKITTIMGANGCGKSTLFSLMTKNLYPRKGNIFLKGKNIQNLNLKEFARKVAIVQQYNSASDDITVENLVAFGRTPHKKMMQGDSAEDERMIQWALEVTNLTEYRDREVSRLSGGQRQRVWITMALCQGTKTLFLDEPTTYLDIRYQIEILQLVRKLNREFGITIIMVLHDINQAIAYSDNVIGMKDGKVLVEGKPEDVITEESIRELYGIELGVTMVDGRKFVLAV
;
A
#
# COMPACT_ATOMS: atom_id res chain seq x y z
N MET A 1 -42.95 25.75 25.11
CA MET A 1 -42.19 24.49 24.90
C MET A 1 -40.97 24.83 24.05
N ARG A 2 -39.79 24.87 24.67
CA ARG A 2 -38.54 25.34 24.04
C ARG A 2 -37.78 24.12 23.50
N SER A 3 -37.48 24.19 22.22
CA SER A 3 -36.56 23.29 21.49
C SER A 3 -35.18 23.33 22.12
N LYS A 4 -34.66 22.14 22.48
CA LYS A 4 -33.24 21.95 22.79
C LYS A 4 -32.52 21.58 21.49
N GLU A 5 -31.86 22.55 20.87
CA GLU A 5 -30.83 22.30 19.88
C GLU A 5 -29.60 21.65 20.58
N LYS A 6 -29.21 20.48 20.11
CA LYS A 6 -28.00 19.83 20.54
C LYS A 6 -26.83 20.57 19.90
N ASN A 7 -26.05 21.26 20.71
CA ASN A 7 -24.69 21.70 20.35
C ASN A 7 -23.86 20.47 19.97
N MET A 8 -23.54 20.35 18.71
CA MET A 8 -22.57 19.38 18.19
C MET A 8 -21.18 19.89 18.55
N ASP A 9 -20.47 19.11 19.33
CA ASP A 9 -19.22 19.43 20.01
C ASP A 9 -18.11 19.78 19.01
N LEU A 10 -17.69 21.05 19.00
CA LEU A 10 -16.59 21.58 18.15
C LEU A 10 -15.21 20.98 18.49
N THR A 11 -15.11 20.25 19.61
CA THR A 11 -13.86 19.62 20.05
C THR A 11 -13.45 18.41 19.20
N SER A 12 -14.39 17.75 18.51
CA SER A 12 -14.09 16.63 17.63
C SER A 12 -13.38 17.04 16.34
N THR A 13 -13.68 18.23 15.81
CA THR A 13 -13.07 18.76 14.57
C THR A 13 -11.64 19.28 14.80
N GLU A 14 -11.35 19.85 15.95
CA GLU A 14 -9.98 20.29 16.29
C GLU A 14 -9.02 19.12 16.53
N ASN A 15 -9.50 18.01 17.08
CA ASN A 15 -8.70 16.79 17.28
C ASN A 15 -8.38 16.05 15.98
N ILE A 16 -9.25 16.14 14.97
CA ILE A 16 -9.00 15.63 13.62
C ILE A 16 -7.91 16.48 12.94
N LEU A 17 -7.97 17.80 13.07
CA LEU A 17 -6.97 18.74 12.55
C LEU A 17 -5.59 18.57 13.21
N ASP A 18 -5.48 18.15 14.46
CA ASP A 18 -4.20 17.87 15.10
C ASP A 18 -3.60 16.51 14.68
N SER A 19 -4.40 15.53 14.34
CA SER A 19 -3.92 14.33 13.65
C SER A 19 -3.46 14.65 12.22
N GLU A 20 -4.16 15.52 11.50
CA GLU A 20 -3.74 16.03 10.19
C GLU A 20 -2.43 16.84 10.26
N LYS A 21 -2.22 17.64 11.31
CA LYS A 21 -0.97 18.40 11.51
C LYS A 21 0.26 17.52 11.78
N LYS A 22 0.10 16.33 12.36
CA LYS A 22 1.19 15.33 12.46
C LYS A 22 1.66 14.85 11.08
N PHE A 23 0.80 14.89 10.06
CA PHE A 23 1.14 14.59 8.68
C PHE A 23 1.77 15.78 7.93
N SER A 24 1.66 17.02 8.43
CA SER A 24 2.04 18.24 7.74
C SER A 24 3.41 18.84 8.11
N LYS A 25 4.19 18.25 9.03
CA LYS A 25 5.56 18.72 9.29
C LYS A 25 6.43 18.43 8.07
N LYS A 26 6.85 19.51 7.36
CA LYS A 26 7.91 19.47 6.34
C LYS A 26 9.17 18.85 6.96
N ASP A 27 9.37 17.58 6.74
CA ASP A 27 10.59 16.88 7.13
C ASP A 27 11.77 17.41 6.31
N LYS A 28 12.97 17.47 6.92
CA LYS A 28 14.28 17.77 6.28
C LYS A 28 14.63 16.84 5.10
N TRP A 29 13.69 16.02 4.62
CA TRP A 29 13.84 14.96 3.64
C TRP A 29 13.02 15.21 2.35
N ALA A 30 12.49 16.43 2.16
CA ALA A 30 11.58 16.76 1.05
C ALA A 30 12.13 16.44 -0.36
N ASP A 31 13.47 16.32 -0.51
CA ASP A 31 14.12 16.03 -1.79
C ASP A 31 14.55 14.56 -1.95
N LYS A 32 14.22 13.67 -0.99
CA LYS A 32 14.61 12.25 -1.07
C LYS A 32 13.43 11.36 -1.42
N PRO A 33 13.64 10.34 -2.29
CA PRO A 33 12.59 9.38 -2.57
C PRO A 33 12.13 8.69 -1.28
N ALA A 34 10.85 8.29 -1.23
CA ALA A 34 10.30 7.52 -0.10
C ALA A 34 11.09 6.23 0.07
N MET A 35 11.39 5.56 -1.05
CA MET A 35 12.25 4.39 -1.07
C MET A 35 13.16 4.40 -2.31
N GLU A 36 14.38 3.88 -2.17
CA GLU A 36 15.32 3.73 -3.26
C GLU A 36 15.95 2.34 -3.21
N VAL A 37 15.98 1.68 -4.34
CA VAL A 37 16.61 0.36 -4.56
C VAL A 37 17.83 0.57 -5.45
N ARG A 38 18.99 0.03 -5.07
CA ARG A 38 20.25 0.19 -5.80
C ARG A 38 20.89 -1.17 -6.06
N ASP A 39 21.05 -1.52 -7.35
CA ASP A 39 21.74 -2.72 -7.86
C ASP A 39 21.37 -4.00 -7.11
N LEU A 40 20.05 -4.22 -6.95
CA LEU A 40 19.53 -5.29 -6.13
C LEU A 40 19.59 -6.63 -6.85
N HIS A 41 20.27 -7.62 -6.25
CA HIS A 41 20.37 -8.98 -6.74
C HIS A 41 19.82 -9.96 -5.70
N PHE A 42 19.09 -10.95 -6.18
CA PHE A 42 18.58 -12.01 -5.32
C PHE A 42 18.46 -13.34 -6.06
N SER A 43 18.70 -14.43 -5.33
CA SER A 43 18.57 -15.80 -5.84
C SER A 43 18.01 -16.73 -4.76
N TYR A 44 17.11 -17.61 -5.14
CA TYR A 44 16.72 -18.79 -4.36
C TYR A 44 17.66 -19.95 -4.76
N GLY A 45 18.62 -20.26 -3.90
CA GLY A 45 19.67 -21.24 -4.25
C GLY A 45 20.43 -20.81 -5.50
N LYS A 46 20.36 -21.61 -6.56
CA LYS A 46 21.00 -21.33 -7.87
C LYS A 46 20.13 -20.50 -8.81
N ASN A 47 18.83 -20.37 -8.53
CA ASN A 47 17.90 -19.64 -9.38
C ASN A 47 18.01 -18.13 -9.15
N LYS A 48 18.58 -17.41 -10.12
CA LYS A 48 18.72 -15.94 -10.10
C LYS A 48 17.39 -15.29 -10.46
N VAL A 49 16.74 -14.64 -9.47
CA VAL A 49 15.42 -13.99 -9.64
C VAL A 49 15.56 -12.50 -9.91
N LEU A 50 16.38 -11.77 -9.14
CA LEU A 50 16.65 -10.35 -9.42
C LEU A 50 18.09 -10.18 -9.90
N LYS A 51 18.26 -9.34 -10.94
CA LYS A 51 19.50 -9.24 -11.74
C LYS A 51 19.93 -7.77 -11.88
N GLY A 52 20.13 -7.07 -10.75
CA GLY A 52 20.57 -5.68 -10.74
C GLY A 52 19.43 -4.67 -10.84
N VAL A 53 18.35 -4.88 -10.06
CA VAL A 53 17.22 -3.96 -10.02
C VAL A 53 17.60 -2.66 -9.32
N SER A 54 17.36 -1.53 -9.99
CA SER A 54 17.48 -0.19 -9.42
C SER A 54 16.21 0.58 -9.76
N LEU A 55 15.61 1.26 -8.78
CA LEU A 55 14.40 2.07 -8.93
C LEU A 55 14.24 3.08 -7.80
N LYS A 56 13.36 4.05 -7.98
CA LYS A 56 13.02 5.05 -6.97
C LYS A 56 11.50 5.15 -6.82
N ILE A 57 11.05 5.18 -5.57
CA ILE A 57 9.64 5.43 -5.23
C ILE A 57 9.51 6.87 -4.73
N GLU A 58 8.72 7.65 -5.44
CA GLU A 58 8.43 9.03 -5.07
C GLU A 58 7.52 9.10 -3.84
N GLU A 59 7.77 10.08 -2.98
CA GLU A 59 6.94 10.32 -1.80
C GLU A 59 5.57 10.86 -2.17
N GLY A 60 4.52 10.40 -1.46
CA GLY A 60 3.15 10.86 -1.68
C GLY A 60 2.55 10.43 -3.02
N LYS A 61 3.14 9.46 -3.71
CA LYS A 61 2.66 8.91 -4.98
C LYS A 61 2.20 7.47 -4.83
N ILE A 62 1.34 7.06 -5.76
CA ILE A 62 0.96 5.67 -5.95
C ILE A 62 1.85 5.08 -7.04
N THR A 63 2.67 4.09 -6.69
CA THR A 63 3.52 3.36 -7.62
C THR A 63 3.05 1.92 -7.74
N THR A 64 2.76 1.48 -8.96
CA THR A 64 2.38 0.08 -9.23
C THR A 64 3.54 -0.69 -9.85
N ILE A 65 3.83 -1.87 -9.28
CA ILE A 65 4.76 -2.85 -9.84
C ILE A 65 3.95 -3.85 -10.66
N MET A 66 4.31 -4.03 -11.93
CA MET A 66 3.62 -4.93 -12.86
C MET A 66 4.58 -5.77 -13.69
N GLY A 67 4.07 -6.74 -14.44
CA GLY A 67 4.83 -7.65 -15.31
C GLY A 67 4.31 -9.08 -15.24
N ALA A 68 4.79 -9.95 -16.11
CA ALA A 68 4.37 -11.36 -16.19
C ALA A 68 4.65 -12.14 -14.90
N ASN A 69 3.97 -13.28 -14.72
CA ASN A 69 4.25 -14.16 -13.59
C ASN A 69 5.68 -14.70 -13.65
N GLY A 70 6.32 -14.78 -12.47
CA GLY A 70 7.71 -15.24 -12.37
C GLY A 70 8.77 -14.18 -12.71
N CYS A 71 8.43 -12.95 -13.15
CA CYS A 71 9.41 -11.91 -13.47
C CYS A 71 10.15 -11.32 -12.25
N GLY A 72 9.72 -11.64 -11.00
CA GLY A 72 10.39 -11.21 -9.77
C GLY A 72 9.67 -10.18 -8.93
N LYS A 73 8.41 -9.79 -9.24
CA LYS A 73 7.61 -8.80 -8.48
C LYS A 73 7.53 -9.11 -6.99
N SER A 74 7.03 -10.30 -6.62
CA SER A 74 6.84 -10.70 -5.21
C SER A 74 8.17 -10.83 -4.47
N THR A 75 9.26 -11.18 -5.17
CA THR A 75 10.62 -11.20 -4.60
C THR A 75 11.11 -9.77 -4.33
N LEU A 76 10.92 -8.84 -5.28
CA LEU A 76 11.24 -7.44 -5.09
C LEU A 76 10.42 -6.85 -3.93
N PHE A 77 9.11 -7.09 -3.91
CA PHE A 77 8.21 -6.67 -2.84
C PHE A 77 8.70 -7.19 -1.48
N SER A 78 9.02 -8.48 -1.37
CA SER A 78 9.51 -9.11 -0.13
C SER A 78 10.85 -8.53 0.35
N LEU A 79 11.73 -8.15 -0.56
CA LEU A 79 13.00 -7.48 -0.23
C LEU A 79 12.76 -6.02 0.23
N MET A 80 11.87 -5.29 -0.44
CA MET A 80 11.52 -3.91 -0.07
C MET A 80 10.77 -3.83 1.26
N THR A 81 10.03 -4.89 1.62
CA THR A 81 9.30 -5.02 2.90
C THR A 81 10.09 -5.72 4.00
N LYS A 82 11.37 -6.03 3.75
CA LYS A 82 12.27 -6.67 4.72
C LYS A 82 11.88 -8.09 5.13
N ASN A 83 11.01 -8.75 4.35
CA ASN A 83 10.70 -10.17 4.51
C ASN A 83 11.81 -11.09 3.95
N LEU A 84 12.65 -10.54 3.05
CA LEU A 84 13.85 -11.18 2.52
C LEU A 84 15.06 -10.25 2.68
N TYR A 85 16.26 -10.83 2.62
CA TYR A 85 17.52 -10.11 2.65
C TYR A 85 18.22 -10.17 1.29
N PRO A 86 18.70 -9.03 0.73
CA PRO A 86 19.36 -9.02 -0.56
C PRO A 86 20.68 -9.79 -0.52
N ARG A 87 21.04 -10.43 -1.64
CA ARG A 87 22.38 -11.03 -1.84
C ARG A 87 23.43 -9.98 -2.16
N LYS A 88 23.03 -8.97 -2.93
CA LYS A 88 23.85 -7.80 -3.32
C LYS A 88 22.91 -6.61 -3.53
N GLY A 89 23.43 -5.40 -3.37
CA GLY A 89 22.69 -4.16 -3.49
C GLY A 89 22.11 -3.70 -2.15
N ASN A 90 21.44 -2.57 -2.18
CA ASN A 90 20.89 -1.92 -0.99
C ASN A 90 19.51 -1.35 -1.25
N ILE A 91 18.72 -1.28 -0.19
CA ILE A 91 17.40 -0.64 -0.18
C ILE A 91 17.42 0.44 0.89
N PHE A 92 17.01 1.64 0.52
CA PHE A 92 16.98 2.80 1.41
C PHE A 92 15.53 3.29 1.59
N LEU A 93 15.14 3.54 2.81
CA LEU A 93 13.90 4.20 3.21
C LEU A 93 14.26 5.61 3.68
N LYS A 94 13.84 6.65 2.96
CA LYS A 94 14.20 8.04 3.26
C LYS A 94 15.72 8.23 3.46
N GLY A 95 16.52 7.58 2.61
CA GLY A 95 17.99 7.65 2.65
C GLY A 95 18.66 6.82 3.74
N LYS A 96 17.91 6.09 4.58
CA LYS A 96 18.46 5.13 5.56
C LYS A 96 18.36 3.72 5.01
N ASN A 97 19.48 2.98 5.01
CA ASN A 97 19.47 1.57 4.61
C ASN A 97 18.53 0.78 5.53
N ILE A 98 17.54 0.08 4.96
CA ILE A 98 16.54 -0.66 5.74
C ILE A 98 17.15 -1.82 6.53
N GLN A 99 18.30 -2.33 6.12
CA GLN A 99 18.99 -3.40 6.85
C GLN A 99 19.48 -2.94 8.23
N ASN A 100 19.77 -1.64 8.38
CA ASN A 100 20.21 -1.04 9.63
C ASN A 100 19.05 -0.71 10.60
N LEU A 101 17.80 -0.85 10.16
CA LEU A 101 16.63 -0.66 11.01
C LEU A 101 16.26 -2.00 11.65
N ASN A 102 15.92 -2.02 12.94
CA ASN A 102 15.28 -3.19 13.52
C ASN A 102 13.82 -3.31 13.01
N LEU A 103 13.20 -4.47 13.21
CA LEU A 103 11.83 -4.72 12.68
C LEU A 103 10.80 -3.74 13.24
N LYS A 104 10.89 -3.38 14.50
CA LYS A 104 9.97 -2.44 15.15
C LYS A 104 10.12 -1.01 14.59
N GLU A 105 11.35 -0.58 14.35
CA GLU A 105 11.64 0.71 13.71
C GLU A 105 11.15 0.76 12.26
N PHE A 106 11.33 -0.34 11.52
CA PHE A 106 10.83 -0.45 10.15
C PHE A 106 9.29 -0.44 10.14
N ALA A 107 8.64 -1.24 10.98
CA ALA A 107 7.18 -1.30 11.10
C ALA A 107 6.53 0.04 11.53
N ARG A 108 7.24 0.93 12.21
CA ARG A 108 6.76 2.30 12.49
C ARG A 108 6.79 3.24 11.29
N LYS A 109 7.35 2.82 10.16
CA LYS A 109 7.54 3.63 8.94
C LYS A 109 6.85 3.05 7.73
N VAL A 110 6.68 1.74 7.70
CA VAL A 110 6.14 0.98 6.57
C VAL A 110 5.06 0.04 7.09
N ALA A 111 3.86 0.17 6.56
CA ALA A 111 2.78 -0.80 6.74
C ALA A 111 2.69 -1.71 5.51
N ILE A 112 2.26 -2.95 5.72
CA ILE A 112 2.24 -3.98 4.69
C ILE A 112 0.92 -4.74 4.78
N VAL A 113 0.26 -4.92 3.63
CA VAL A 113 -0.84 -5.87 3.45
C VAL A 113 -0.39 -6.90 2.44
N GLN A 114 -0.34 -8.15 2.84
CA GLN A 114 0.07 -9.26 1.99
C GLN A 114 -1.09 -9.77 1.13
N GLN A 115 -0.81 -10.55 0.11
CA GLN A 115 -1.81 -11.17 -0.75
C GLN A 115 -2.72 -12.13 0.03
N TYR A 116 -2.12 -12.93 0.91
CA TYR A 116 -2.84 -13.88 1.77
C TYR A 116 -2.72 -13.42 3.23
N ASN A 117 -3.86 -13.10 3.81
CA ASN A 117 -3.96 -12.74 5.21
C ASN A 117 -4.97 -13.66 5.89
N SER A 118 -4.64 -14.11 7.10
CA SER A 118 -5.52 -14.92 7.94
C SER A 118 -5.58 -14.36 9.34
N ALA A 119 -6.72 -14.52 9.98
CA ALA A 119 -6.95 -14.20 11.38
C ALA A 119 -7.72 -15.36 12.02
N SER A 120 -7.75 -15.41 13.35
CA SER A 120 -8.61 -16.38 14.05
C SER A 120 -10.09 -16.10 13.75
N ASP A 121 -10.90 -17.14 13.70
CA ASP A 121 -12.30 -17.05 13.25
C ASP A 121 -13.18 -16.17 14.17
N ASP A 122 -12.82 -16.05 15.43
CA ASP A 122 -13.54 -15.32 16.48
C ASP A 122 -13.08 -13.87 16.68
N ILE A 123 -12.06 -13.41 15.94
CA ILE A 123 -11.55 -12.05 16.11
C ILE A 123 -12.52 -11.02 15.53
N THR A 124 -12.81 -9.97 16.30
CA THR A 124 -13.59 -8.84 15.81
C THR A 124 -12.77 -7.91 14.91
N VAL A 125 -13.46 -7.12 14.10
CA VAL A 125 -12.83 -6.10 13.22
C VAL A 125 -11.97 -5.16 14.05
N GLU A 126 -12.47 -4.64 15.17
CA GLU A 126 -11.71 -3.74 16.04
C GLU A 126 -10.44 -4.38 16.57
N ASN A 127 -10.54 -5.60 17.10
CA ASN A 127 -9.41 -6.31 17.66
C ASN A 127 -8.32 -6.58 16.60
N LEU A 128 -8.74 -6.93 15.37
CA LEU A 128 -7.77 -7.09 14.28
C LEU A 128 -7.12 -5.76 13.89
N VAL A 129 -7.89 -4.68 13.79
CA VAL A 129 -7.37 -3.33 13.48
C VAL A 129 -6.42 -2.85 14.58
N ALA A 130 -6.69 -3.17 15.85
CA ALA A 130 -5.82 -2.82 16.98
C ALA A 130 -4.42 -3.44 16.88
N PHE A 131 -4.24 -4.56 16.18
CA PHE A 131 -2.90 -5.13 15.93
C PHE A 131 -2.00 -4.18 15.12
N GLY A 132 -2.56 -3.26 14.33
CA GLY A 132 -1.80 -2.20 13.68
C GLY A 132 -1.02 -1.33 14.65
N ARG A 133 -1.44 -1.24 15.92
CA ARG A 133 -0.75 -0.45 16.95
C ARG A 133 0.42 -1.19 17.62
N THR A 134 0.59 -2.50 17.35
CA THR A 134 1.66 -3.32 17.96
C THR A 134 3.07 -2.70 17.90
N PRO A 135 3.53 -2.09 16.78
CA PRO A 135 4.83 -1.46 16.72
C PRO A 135 5.01 -0.27 17.67
N HIS A 136 3.92 0.36 18.13
CA HIS A 136 3.92 1.52 19.00
C HIS A 136 3.85 1.14 20.49
N LYS A 137 3.27 -0.03 20.80
CA LYS A 137 3.14 -0.48 22.19
C LYS A 137 4.49 -0.73 22.84
N LYS A 138 4.61 -0.36 24.13
CA LYS A 138 5.72 -0.76 24.98
C LYS A 138 5.37 -2.09 25.64
N MET A 139 6.40 -2.85 26.01
CA MET A 139 6.22 -4.11 26.72
C MET A 139 5.44 -3.87 28.01
N MET A 140 4.37 -4.62 28.23
CA MET A 140 3.48 -4.56 29.41
C MET A 140 2.60 -3.29 29.54
N GLN A 141 2.43 -2.49 28.50
CA GLN A 141 1.43 -1.40 28.47
C GLN A 141 0.18 -1.84 27.71
N GLY A 142 -1.00 -1.60 28.30
CA GLY A 142 -2.30 -1.68 27.60
C GLY A 142 -2.42 -0.64 26.48
N ASP A 143 -3.58 -0.58 25.85
CA ASP A 143 -3.87 0.40 24.81
C ASP A 143 -3.86 1.81 25.40
N SER A 144 -3.22 2.72 24.70
CA SER A 144 -3.22 4.14 25.07
C SER A 144 -4.41 4.85 24.44
N ALA A 145 -4.79 6.01 24.99
CA ALA A 145 -5.81 6.87 24.37
C ALA A 145 -5.44 7.29 22.91
N GLU A 146 -4.15 7.28 22.56
CA GLU A 146 -3.71 7.50 21.17
C GLU A 146 -4.01 6.27 20.31
N ASP A 147 -3.84 5.06 20.82
CA ASP A 147 -4.14 3.83 20.10
C ASP A 147 -5.63 3.73 19.79
N GLU A 148 -6.50 4.01 20.77
CA GLU A 148 -7.94 4.03 20.58
C GLU A 148 -8.38 5.05 19.54
N ARG A 149 -7.81 6.27 19.59
CA ARG A 149 -8.08 7.30 18.55
C ARG A 149 -7.65 6.85 17.17
N MET A 150 -6.52 6.18 17.03
CA MET A 150 -6.03 5.68 15.74
C MET A 150 -6.90 4.54 15.21
N ILE A 151 -7.39 3.66 16.08
CA ILE A 151 -8.33 2.59 15.71
C ILE A 151 -9.63 3.20 15.20
N GLN A 152 -10.22 4.12 15.97
CA GLN A 152 -11.46 4.80 15.60
C GLN A 152 -11.32 5.53 14.27
N TRP A 153 -10.26 6.34 14.11
CA TRP A 153 -9.97 7.04 12.87
C TRP A 153 -9.82 6.10 11.66
N ALA A 154 -9.07 5.01 11.83
CA ALA A 154 -8.88 4.06 10.73
C ALA A 154 -10.19 3.39 10.31
N LEU A 155 -11.06 3.03 11.25
CA LEU A 155 -12.39 2.48 10.99
C LEU A 155 -13.28 3.50 10.24
N GLU A 156 -13.28 4.76 10.65
CA GLU A 156 -14.04 5.84 10.01
C GLU A 156 -13.58 6.08 8.56
N VAL A 157 -12.27 6.25 8.34
CA VAL A 157 -11.68 6.52 7.01
C VAL A 157 -12.03 5.41 6.01
N THR A 158 -12.12 4.17 6.50
CA THR A 158 -12.38 2.99 5.67
C THR A 158 -13.85 2.55 5.65
N ASN A 159 -14.75 3.30 6.30
CA ASN A 159 -16.18 2.99 6.43
C ASN A 159 -16.45 1.60 7.04
N LEU A 160 -15.74 1.26 8.11
CA LEU A 160 -15.90 -0.01 8.83
C LEU A 160 -16.45 0.15 10.25
N THR A 161 -16.84 1.35 10.67
CA THR A 161 -17.35 1.63 12.02
C THR A 161 -18.55 0.75 12.40
N GLU A 162 -19.48 0.52 11.46
CA GLU A 162 -20.67 -0.32 11.69
C GLU A 162 -20.33 -1.82 11.85
N TYR A 163 -19.12 -2.23 11.41
CA TYR A 163 -18.66 -3.62 11.51
C TYR A 163 -17.71 -3.85 12.68
N ARG A 164 -17.47 -2.83 13.52
CA ARG A 164 -16.47 -2.81 14.60
C ARG A 164 -16.48 -4.07 15.45
N ASP A 165 -17.66 -4.47 15.92
CA ASP A 165 -17.85 -5.61 16.83
C ASP A 165 -18.13 -6.94 16.11
N ARG A 166 -18.15 -6.92 14.75
CA ARG A 166 -18.41 -8.10 13.96
C ARG A 166 -17.15 -8.95 13.82
N GLU A 167 -17.30 -10.27 13.90
CA GLU A 167 -16.24 -11.23 13.59
C GLU A 167 -15.79 -11.10 12.13
N VAL A 168 -14.49 -11.10 11.90
CA VAL A 168 -13.90 -10.95 10.54
C VAL A 168 -14.30 -12.11 9.62
N SER A 169 -14.47 -13.32 10.18
CA SER A 169 -14.93 -14.51 9.46
C SER A 169 -16.30 -14.33 8.79
N ARG A 170 -17.19 -13.49 9.37
CA ARG A 170 -18.55 -13.21 8.87
C ARG A 170 -18.62 -12.12 7.82
N LEU A 171 -17.50 -11.57 7.40
CA LEU A 171 -17.41 -10.52 6.38
C LEU A 171 -17.26 -11.12 4.99
N SER A 172 -17.71 -10.40 3.95
CA SER A 172 -17.42 -10.74 2.56
C SER A 172 -15.91 -10.62 2.29
N GLY A 173 -15.42 -11.24 1.18
CA GLY A 173 -14.01 -11.15 0.77
C GLY A 173 -13.51 -9.70 0.67
N GLY A 174 -14.28 -8.84 0.01
CA GLY A 174 -13.92 -7.42 -0.13
C GLY A 174 -13.96 -6.65 1.20
N GLN A 175 -14.91 -6.96 2.09
CA GLN A 175 -14.92 -6.38 3.43
C GLN A 175 -13.71 -6.84 4.24
N ARG A 176 -13.35 -8.12 4.20
CA ARG A 176 -12.14 -8.64 4.85
C ARG A 176 -10.88 -7.94 4.33
N GLN A 177 -10.74 -7.79 3.02
CA GLN A 177 -9.60 -7.07 2.44
C GLN A 177 -9.53 -5.63 2.94
N ARG A 178 -10.67 -4.95 3.07
CA ARG A 178 -10.75 -3.60 3.63
C ARG A 178 -10.29 -3.57 5.09
N VAL A 179 -10.63 -4.58 5.92
CA VAL A 179 -10.17 -4.67 7.31
C VAL A 179 -8.65 -4.78 7.40
N TRP A 180 -7.99 -5.55 6.53
CA TRP A 180 -6.54 -5.63 6.49
C TRP A 180 -5.88 -4.30 6.13
N ILE A 181 -6.45 -3.56 5.17
CA ILE A 181 -5.99 -2.21 4.84
C ILE A 181 -6.21 -1.27 6.03
N THR A 182 -7.33 -1.41 6.75
CA THR A 182 -7.63 -0.61 7.96
C THR A 182 -6.62 -0.87 9.07
N MET A 183 -6.26 -2.12 9.32
CA MET A 183 -5.20 -2.50 10.25
C MET A 183 -3.86 -1.85 9.88
N ALA A 184 -3.48 -1.90 8.60
CA ALA A 184 -2.27 -1.27 8.09
C ALA A 184 -2.33 0.27 8.22
N LEU A 185 -3.50 0.88 7.98
CA LEU A 185 -3.72 2.31 8.17
C LEU A 185 -3.61 2.72 9.65
N CYS A 186 -4.19 1.92 10.56
CA CYS A 186 -4.12 2.12 12.02
C CYS A 186 -2.68 2.15 12.54
N GLN A 187 -1.73 1.54 11.84
CA GLN A 187 -0.31 1.59 12.14
C GLN A 187 0.27 3.02 12.06
N GLY A 188 -0.39 3.95 11.33
CA GLY A 188 -0.01 5.37 11.27
C GLY A 188 1.28 5.64 10.51
N THR A 189 1.57 4.88 9.46
CA THR A 189 2.79 5.01 8.65
C THR A 189 2.58 5.93 7.44
N LYS A 190 3.68 6.48 6.92
CA LYS A 190 3.68 7.29 5.69
C LYS A 190 3.85 6.46 4.42
N THR A 191 4.12 5.18 4.53
CA THR A 191 4.36 4.27 3.40
C THR A 191 3.55 3.00 3.61
N LEU A 192 2.76 2.63 2.60
CA LEU A 192 1.90 1.46 2.59
C LEU A 192 2.25 0.57 1.39
N PHE A 193 2.52 -0.69 1.65
CA PHE A 193 2.72 -1.73 0.66
C PHE A 193 1.48 -2.62 0.57
N LEU A 194 1.02 -2.87 -0.65
CA LEU A 194 -0.15 -3.72 -0.94
C LEU A 194 0.26 -4.79 -1.95
N ASP A 195 0.29 -6.04 -1.54
CA ASP A 195 0.58 -7.15 -2.43
C ASP A 195 -0.72 -7.70 -3.02
N GLU A 196 -0.96 -7.40 -4.30
CA GLU A 196 -2.13 -7.83 -5.07
C GLU A 196 -3.48 -7.59 -4.36
N PRO A 197 -3.79 -6.35 -3.96
CA PRO A 197 -4.94 -6.06 -3.10
C PRO A 197 -6.31 -6.32 -3.74
N THR A 198 -6.37 -6.54 -5.05
CA THR A 198 -7.61 -6.76 -5.81
C THR A 198 -7.81 -8.21 -6.25
N THR A 199 -6.84 -9.09 -6.01
CA THR A 199 -6.89 -10.50 -6.42
C THR A 199 -7.99 -11.24 -5.65
N TYR A 200 -8.73 -12.14 -6.32
CA TYR A 200 -9.87 -12.91 -5.80
C TYR A 200 -11.10 -12.09 -5.38
N LEU A 201 -11.16 -10.81 -5.73
CA LEU A 201 -12.33 -9.97 -5.51
C LEU A 201 -13.15 -9.83 -6.80
N ASP A 202 -14.47 -9.69 -6.69
CA ASP A 202 -15.28 -9.28 -7.81
C ASP A 202 -15.01 -7.82 -8.21
N ILE A 203 -15.42 -7.43 -9.42
CA ILE A 203 -15.14 -6.11 -10.01
C ILE A 203 -15.57 -4.97 -9.08
N ARG A 204 -16.71 -5.09 -8.40
CA ARG A 204 -17.20 -4.05 -7.51
C ARG A 204 -16.21 -3.81 -6.36
N TYR A 205 -15.79 -4.88 -5.67
CA TYR A 205 -14.88 -4.77 -4.55
C TYR A 205 -13.46 -4.37 -4.99
N GLN A 206 -13.01 -4.80 -6.18
CA GLN A 206 -11.74 -4.31 -6.75
C GLN A 206 -11.75 -2.79 -6.89
N ILE A 207 -12.82 -2.22 -7.47
CA ILE A 207 -12.96 -0.77 -7.64
C ILE A 207 -13.03 -0.07 -6.28
N GLU A 208 -13.81 -0.58 -5.32
CA GLU A 208 -13.91 0.00 -3.97
C GLU A 208 -12.56 0.04 -3.25
N ILE A 209 -11.74 -1.02 -3.36
CA ILE A 209 -10.38 -1.07 -2.78
C ILE A 209 -9.46 -0.05 -3.47
N LEU A 210 -9.47 0.03 -4.79
CA LEU A 210 -8.63 0.99 -5.52
C LEU A 210 -9.05 2.45 -5.27
N GLN A 211 -10.34 2.71 -5.11
CA GLN A 211 -10.84 4.02 -4.67
C GLN A 211 -10.38 4.37 -3.26
N LEU A 212 -10.41 3.39 -2.33
CA LEU A 212 -9.87 3.58 -0.99
C LEU A 212 -8.36 3.88 -1.04
N VAL A 213 -7.59 3.12 -1.80
CA VAL A 213 -6.14 3.36 -2.00
C VAL A 213 -5.90 4.79 -2.50
N ARG A 214 -6.66 5.24 -3.50
CA ARG A 214 -6.56 6.61 -4.01
C ARG A 214 -6.93 7.65 -2.96
N LYS A 215 -7.99 7.42 -2.17
CA LYS A 215 -8.38 8.29 -1.06
C LYS A 215 -7.25 8.42 -0.04
N LEU A 216 -6.66 7.28 0.39
CA LEU A 216 -5.56 7.27 1.35
C LEU A 216 -4.34 8.07 0.85
N ASN A 217 -4.04 7.97 -0.44
CA ASN A 217 -2.96 8.77 -1.03
C ASN A 217 -3.32 10.26 -1.10
N ARG A 218 -4.49 10.63 -1.67
CA ARG A 218 -4.83 12.02 -1.99
C ARG A 218 -5.17 12.84 -0.75
N GLU A 219 -5.89 12.27 0.21
CA GLU A 219 -6.34 12.96 1.41
C GLU A 219 -5.29 12.94 2.54
N PHE A 220 -4.55 11.83 2.66
CA PHE A 220 -3.60 11.64 3.77
C PHE A 220 -2.12 11.66 3.35
N GLY A 221 -1.82 11.82 2.07
CA GLY A 221 -0.45 11.91 1.54
C GLY A 221 0.36 10.62 1.73
N ILE A 222 -0.29 9.47 1.87
CA ILE A 222 0.39 8.19 2.06
C ILE A 222 1.04 7.77 0.75
N THR A 223 2.33 7.45 0.79
CA THR A 223 3.05 6.81 -0.32
C THR A 223 2.59 5.37 -0.43
N ILE A 224 2.11 4.97 -1.59
CA ILE A 224 1.57 3.62 -1.78
C ILE A 224 2.37 2.88 -2.86
N ILE A 225 2.81 1.68 -2.52
CA ILE A 225 3.43 0.75 -3.44
C ILE A 225 2.53 -0.47 -3.52
N MET A 226 2.06 -0.80 -4.72
CA MET A 226 1.20 -1.95 -4.91
C MET A 226 1.64 -2.82 -6.08
N VAL A 227 1.31 -4.11 -6.01
CA VAL A 227 1.44 -5.04 -7.14
C VAL A 227 0.05 -5.20 -7.73
N LEU A 228 -0.09 -4.99 -9.04
CA LEU A 228 -1.33 -5.25 -9.77
C LEU A 228 -1.06 -6.13 -11.00
N HIS A 229 -2.06 -6.94 -11.36
CA HIS A 229 -2.05 -7.73 -12.58
C HIS A 229 -2.80 -7.06 -13.74
N ASP A 230 -3.83 -6.28 -13.44
CA ASP A 230 -4.64 -5.59 -14.44
C ASP A 230 -3.97 -4.28 -14.87
N ILE A 231 -3.64 -4.20 -16.17
CA ILE A 231 -2.95 -3.05 -16.77
C ILE A 231 -3.86 -1.80 -16.72
N ASN A 232 -5.15 -1.96 -16.97
CA ASN A 232 -6.09 -0.83 -16.94
C ASN A 232 -6.30 -0.30 -15.52
N GLN A 233 -6.29 -1.16 -14.50
CA GLN A 233 -6.27 -0.72 -13.11
C GLN A 233 -4.97 0.04 -12.79
N ALA A 234 -3.81 -0.44 -13.25
CA ALA A 234 -2.54 0.27 -13.08
C ALA A 234 -2.56 1.64 -13.74
N ILE A 235 -3.04 1.75 -14.99
CA ILE A 235 -3.22 3.04 -15.68
C ILE A 235 -4.15 3.97 -14.90
N ALA A 236 -5.29 3.45 -14.46
CA ALA A 236 -6.33 4.28 -13.86
C ALA A 236 -5.97 4.77 -12.46
N TYR A 237 -5.18 4.02 -11.68
CA TYR A 237 -5.01 4.27 -10.25
C TYR A 237 -3.58 4.59 -9.81
N SER A 238 -2.59 4.60 -10.71
CA SER A 238 -1.20 4.88 -10.36
C SER A 238 -0.74 6.24 -10.86
N ASP A 239 0.18 6.86 -10.11
CA ASP A 239 0.96 8.01 -10.58
C ASP A 239 2.19 7.53 -11.37
N ASN A 240 2.79 6.39 -10.95
CA ASN A 240 3.95 5.79 -11.60
C ASN A 240 3.76 4.26 -11.73
N VAL A 241 4.35 3.70 -12.77
CA VAL A 241 4.38 2.26 -13.01
C VAL A 241 5.82 1.79 -13.15
N ILE A 242 6.12 0.63 -12.59
CA ILE A 242 7.38 -0.09 -12.74
C ILE A 242 7.06 -1.44 -13.38
N GLY A 243 7.42 -1.59 -14.65
CA GLY A 243 7.28 -2.84 -15.39
C GLY A 243 8.52 -3.71 -15.26
N MET A 244 8.33 -4.94 -14.78
CA MET A 244 9.40 -5.90 -14.57
C MET A 244 9.37 -7.04 -15.59
N LYS A 245 10.56 -7.41 -16.09
CA LYS A 245 10.78 -8.60 -16.93
C LYS A 245 12.08 -9.30 -16.55
N ASP A 246 12.06 -10.62 -16.45
CA ASP A 246 13.25 -11.48 -16.24
C ASP A 246 14.19 -11.02 -15.11
N GLY A 247 13.61 -10.48 -14.03
CA GLY A 247 14.35 -10.00 -12.85
C GLY A 247 14.99 -8.63 -13.01
N LYS A 248 14.56 -7.82 -13.99
CA LYS A 248 15.02 -6.45 -14.23
C LYS A 248 13.82 -5.51 -14.34
N VAL A 249 14.05 -4.22 -14.14
CA VAL A 249 13.11 -3.16 -14.53
C VAL A 249 13.26 -2.95 -16.03
N LEU A 250 12.14 -3.04 -16.75
CA LEU A 250 12.09 -2.79 -18.20
C LEU A 250 11.61 -1.37 -18.48
N VAL A 251 10.55 -0.94 -17.78
CA VAL A 251 9.97 0.41 -17.90
C VAL A 251 9.71 0.99 -16.51
N GLU A 252 9.90 2.31 -16.38
CA GLU A 252 9.60 3.07 -15.16
C GLU A 252 9.14 4.48 -15.55
N GLY A 253 8.00 4.93 -15.04
CA GLY A 253 7.48 6.27 -15.31
C GLY A 253 5.98 6.35 -15.16
N LYS A 254 5.39 7.45 -15.68
CA LYS A 254 3.94 7.63 -15.66
C LYS A 254 3.26 6.63 -16.59
N PRO A 255 2.07 6.11 -16.22
CA PRO A 255 1.35 5.15 -17.05
C PRO A 255 1.13 5.62 -18.48
N GLU A 256 0.79 6.91 -18.66
CA GLU A 256 0.58 7.51 -19.98
C GLU A 256 1.84 7.50 -20.88
N ASP A 257 3.02 7.51 -20.30
CA ASP A 257 4.28 7.54 -21.04
C ASP A 257 4.81 6.13 -21.34
N VAL A 258 4.75 5.24 -20.34
CA VAL A 258 5.46 3.95 -20.40
C VAL A 258 4.61 2.76 -20.81
N ILE A 259 3.26 2.84 -20.74
CA ILE A 259 2.38 1.76 -21.20
C ILE A 259 2.05 1.98 -22.68
N THR A 260 2.71 1.21 -23.53
CA THR A 260 2.56 1.20 -24.98
C THR A 260 2.38 -0.23 -25.47
N GLU A 261 1.91 -0.42 -26.71
CA GLU A 261 1.81 -1.75 -27.32
C GLU A 261 3.15 -2.49 -27.30
N GLU A 262 4.26 -1.76 -27.53
CA GLU A 262 5.61 -2.31 -27.48
C GLU A 262 6.00 -2.76 -26.07
N SER A 263 5.79 -1.90 -25.06
CA SER A 263 6.12 -2.25 -23.68
C SER A 263 5.27 -3.40 -23.15
N ILE A 264 3.99 -3.49 -23.55
CA ILE A 264 3.10 -4.61 -23.20
C ILE A 264 3.61 -5.90 -23.84
N ARG A 265 3.93 -5.86 -25.15
CA ARG A 265 4.50 -7.01 -25.85
C ARG A 265 5.81 -7.47 -25.20
N GLU A 266 6.67 -6.54 -24.82
CA GLU A 266 7.90 -6.90 -24.13
C GLU A 266 7.64 -7.48 -22.75
N LEU A 267 6.79 -6.84 -21.91
CA LEU A 267 6.51 -7.26 -20.53
C LEU A 267 5.81 -8.62 -20.44
N TYR A 268 4.84 -8.86 -21.34
CA TYR A 268 3.91 -9.99 -21.22
C TYR A 268 4.04 -11.02 -22.35
N GLY A 269 4.74 -10.67 -23.45
CA GLY A 269 4.88 -11.56 -24.60
C GLY A 269 3.60 -11.68 -25.43
N ILE A 270 2.66 -10.74 -25.35
CA ILE A 270 1.39 -10.70 -26.05
C ILE A 270 1.20 -9.34 -26.73
N GLU A 271 0.48 -9.33 -27.85
CA GLU A 271 0.12 -8.10 -28.56
C GLU A 271 -1.28 -7.67 -28.12
N LEU A 272 -1.37 -6.48 -27.51
CA LEU A 272 -2.63 -5.85 -27.13
C LEU A 272 -2.66 -4.44 -27.71
N GLY A 273 -3.81 -4.05 -28.27
CA GLY A 273 -4.02 -2.69 -28.74
C GLY A 273 -4.08 -1.69 -27.58
N VAL A 274 -3.53 -0.51 -27.78
CA VAL A 274 -3.63 0.61 -26.83
C VAL A 274 -4.40 1.73 -27.51
N THR A 275 -5.49 2.18 -26.90
CA THR A 275 -6.35 3.23 -27.42
C THR A 275 -6.59 4.33 -26.38
N MET A 276 -7.15 5.45 -26.82
CA MET A 276 -7.58 6.54 -25.95
C MET A 276 -9.11 6.54 -25.85
N VAL A 277 -9.63 6.48 -24.63
CA VAL A 277 -11.05 6.61 -24.32
C VAL A 277 -11.22 7.78 -23.33
N ASP A 278 -12.00 8.78 -23.71
CA ASP A 278 -12.23 9.99 -22.91
C ASP A 278 -10.93 10.64 -22.38
N GLY A 279 -9.90 10.72 -23.24
CA GLY A 279 -8.60 11.31 -22.89
C GLY A 279 -7.73 10.46 -21.97
N ARG A 280 -8.10 9.21 -21.71
CA ARG A 280 -7.33 8.25 -20.92
C ARG A 280 -6.89 7.07 -21.78
N LYS A 281 -5.67 6.61 -21.53
CA LYS A 281 -5.13 5.41 -22.18
C LYS A 281 -5.87 4.17 -21.66
N PHE A 282 -6.21 3.28 -22.59
CA PHE A 282 -6.89 2.02 -22.31
C PHE A 282 -6.29 0.89 -23.14
N VAL A 283 -6.03 -0.24 -22.51
CA VAL A 283 -5.51 -1.45 -23.15
C VAL A 283 -6.67 -2.38 -23.46
N LEU A 284 -6.80 -2.75 -24.74
CA LEU A 284 -7.81 -3.66 -25.23
C LEU A 284 -7.31 -5.10 -25.03
N ALA A 285 -7.81 -5.75 -23.97
CA ALA A 285 -7.67 -7.20 -23.80
C ALA A 285 -8.86 -7.85 -24.52
N VAL A 286 -8.59 -8.48 -25.67
CA VAL A 286 -9.61 -9.17 -26.49
C VAL A 286 -9.77 -10.59 -26.00
#